data_56d9f0550a001057eb4e1baa642575bb
#
_entry.id   56d9f0550a001057eb4e1baa642575bb
#
_cell.length_a   1.000
_cell.length_b   1.000
_cell.length_c   1.000
_cell.angle_alpha   90.00
_cell.angle_beta   90.00
_cell.angle_gamma   90.00
#
_symmetry.space_group_name_H-M   'P 1'
#
loop_
_entity.id
_entity.type
_entity.pdbx_description
1 polymer ?
#
loop_
_entity_poly.entity_id
_entity_poly.type
_entity_poly.pdbx_seq_one_letter_code
_entity_poly.pdbx_strand_id
1 'polypeptide(L)'
;MNSTYVNALIEEDLLCEQHERTSDIQFSPAMNTMLLAGWLVACAIGFGVILLVDNAVAGAVMIAIPTLVGMVIKPTFALCVVMLALPTGAGVGYQGSFSLDRGIGLALATSFFLNVLLTRPPLRVQHKALWFAAGLTVWVGISSLTQPQLKMELGRAFTHFQLLVLALIIYWILETNHENAFRWALRSYVIGMVGSIVLAIKSGQAIRAVQETRDARYAATLGRAIDANMLSALIALAFLSAIYLFARDRSLFWRAVYFVALLFLPLMMIRTGSRGGLVALAFTLLSPLLFVRQILSRPALTALMLIVVILASASVGVLIQRQGIESSVLHRLTDVGRAKNALEFRMVPIRNAVDTVLTWPLGAGYWSWFERSGSQIWPHNDVFFSLGVYGFPGAILFAGLAILLMTTVRRTPLTVEKLYARAVLTFLLVMGLNIKQVSAKYYWVFLAFVLAAERIARWYAEPPEGTDGPEATEDEETCDGTPELVGR
;
A
#
# COMPACT_ATOMS: atom_id res chain seq x y z
N MET A 1 -26.19 -3.85 -23.19
CA MET A 1 -24.72 -3.68 -23.17
C MET A 1 -24.22 -3.91 -24.58
N ASN A 2 -23.71 -2.86 -25.22
CA ASN A 2 -23.31 -2.92 -26.62
C ASN A 2 -22.11 -3.86 -26.78
N SER A 3 -22.20 -4.84 -27.69
CA SER A 3 -21.14 -5.80 -28.01
C SER A 3 -19.84 -5.12 -28.44
N THR A 4 -19.94 -3.93 -28.98
CA THR A 4 -18.83 -3.05 -29.38
C THR A 4 -17.91 -2.68 -28.20
N TYR A 5 -18.47 -2.48 -27.00
CA TYR A 5 -17.67 -2.15 -25.80
C TYR A 5 -16.91 -3.37 -25.24
N VAL A 6 -17.47 -4.57 -25.42
CA VAL A 6 -16.82 -5.82 -24.96
C VAL A 6 -15.68 -6.18 -25.92
N ASN A 7 -15.86 -5.96 -27.22
CA ASN A 7 -14.82 -6.21 -28.21
C ASN A 7 -13.65 -5.21 -28.10
N ALA A 8 -13.93 -3.93 -27.87
CA ALA A 8 -12.87 -2.93 -27.61
C ALA A 8 -12.01 -3.28 -26.38
N LEU A 9 -12.62 -3.79 -25.31
CA LEU A 9 -11.88 -4.25 -24.12
C LEU A 9 -11.05 -5.53 -24.38
N ILE A 10 -11.43 -6.36 -25.34
CA ILE A 10 -10.70 -7.57 -25.72
C ILE A 10 -9.51 -7.21 -26.63
N GLU A 11 -9.68 -6.28 -27.55
CA GLU A 11 -8.60 -5.77 -28.41
C GLU A 11 -7.56 -4.97 -27.62
N GLU A 12 -7.98 -4.17 -26.63
CA GLU A 12 -7.04 -3.46 -25.74
C GLU A 12 -6.13 -4.42 -24.94
N ASP A 13 -6.63 -5.58 -24.51
CA ASP A 13 -5.79 -6.58 -23.81
C ASP A 13 -4.75 -7.24 -24.75
N LEU A 14 -5.06 -7.40 -26.03
CA LEU A 14 -4.13 -7.96 -27.04
C LEU A 14 -3.05 -6.96 -27.43
N LEU A 15 -3.37 -5.67 -27.49
CA LEU A 15 -2.40 -4.60 -27.75
C LEU A 15 -1.49 -4.35 -26.54
N CYS A 16 -1.97 -4.57 -25.30
CA CYS A 16 -1.15 -4.50 -24.09
C CYS A 16 -0.04 -5.57 -24.06
N GLU A 17 -0.27 -6.75 -24.60
CA GLU A 17 0.75 -7.80 -24.68
C GLU A 17 1.91 -7.45 -25.62
N GLN A 18 1.70 -6.62 -26.63
CA GLN A 18 2.72 -6.30 -27.64
C GLN A 18 3.65 -5.13 -27.26
N HIS A 19 3.32 -4.30 -26.26
CA HIS A 19 4.10 -3.09 -25.92
C HIS A 19 4.78 -3.11 -24.55
N GLU A 20 4.90 -4.27 -23.91
CA GLU A 20 5.71 -4.41 -22.69
C GLU A 20 7.22 -4.23 -23.00
N ARG A 21 7.66 -2.98 -23.13
CA ARG A 21 9.08 -2.66 -22.88
C ARG A 21 9.33 -2.77 -21.38
N THR A 22 9.45 -3.99 -20.90
CA THR A 22 9.76 -4.28 -19.49
C THR A 22 11.20 -3.85 -19.21
N SER A 23 11.40 -3.10 -18.16
CA SER A 23 12.74 -2.78 -17.63
C SER A 23 13.43 -3.99 -17.00
N ASP A 24 12.69 -5.06 -16.77
CA ASP A 24 13.24 -6.32 -16.30
C ASP A 24 14.13 -6.93 -17.38
N ILE A 25 15.24 -7.55 -16.97
CA ILE A 25 16.07 -8.35 -17.89
C ILE A 25 15.14 -9.38 -18.53
N GLN A 26 14.89 -9.24 -19.84
CA GLN A 26 14.00 -10.13 -20.57
C GLN A 26 14.71 -11.47 -20.78
N PHE A 27 14.43 -12.43 -19.96
CA PHE A 27 14.75 -13.81 -20.23
C PHE A 27 13.71 -14.40 -21.19
N SER A 28 14.13 -15.39 -21.98
CA SER A 28 13.17 -16.14 -22.80
C SER A 28 12.06 -16.71 -21.92
N PRO A 29 10.82 -16.88 -22.43
CA PRO A 29 9.72 -17.48 -21.67
C PRO A 29 10.10 -18.81 -21.01
N ALA A 30 10.90 -19.64 -21.72
CA ALA A 30 11.43 -20.89 -21.18
C ALA A 30 12.34 -20.67 -19.95
N MET A 31 13.24 -19.69 -20.01
CA MET A 31 14.12 -19.33 -18.89
C MET A 31 13.33 -18.82 -17.69
N ASN A 32 12.32 -17.98 -17.92
CA ASN A 32 11.43 -17.51 -16.85
C ASN A 32 10.70 -18.66 -16.15
N THR A 33 10.21 -19.63 -16.93
CA THR A 33 9.55 -20.82 -16.40
C THR A 33 10.52 -21.69 -15.62
N MET A 34 11.74 -21.89 -16.10
CA MET A 34 12.79 -22.66 -15.40
C MET A 34 13.20 -22.00 -14.08
N LEU A 35 13.38 -20.67 -14.05
CA LEU A 35 13.68 -19.92 -12.82
C LEU A 35 12.57 -20.04 -11.79
N LEU A 36 11.32 -19.90 -12.22
CA LEU A 36 10.16 -20.05 -11.35
C LEU A 36 10.04 -21.50 -10.83
N ALA A 37 10.18 -22.49 -11.69
CA ALA A 37 10.15 -23.90 -11.30
C ALA A 37 11.28 -24.25 -10.32
N GLY A 38 12.50 -23.79 -10.61
CA GLY A 38 13.66 -23.97 -9.71
C GLY A 38 13.43 -23.33 -8.32
N TRP A 39 12.85 -22.12 -8.30
CA TRP A 39 12.49 -21.46 -7.05
C TRP A 39 11.40 -22.21 -6.27
N LEU A 40 10.35 -22.69 -6.94
CA LEU A 40 9.28 -23.48 -6.31
C LEU A 40 9.83 -24.80 -5.74
N VAL A 41 10.70 -25.48 -6.47
CA VAL A 41 11.35 -26.71 -6.01
C VAL A 41 12.22 -26.43 -4.77
N ALA A 42 13.01 -25.36 -4.79
CA ALA A 42 13.83 -24.98 -3.63
C ALA A 42 12.98 -24.62 -2.40
N CYS A 43 11.85 -23.93 -2.60
CA CYS A 43 10.89 -23.68 -1.54
C CYS A 43 10.28 -24.97 -0.99
N ALA A 44 9.86 -25.89 -1.86
CA ALA A 44 9.29 -27.18 -1.44
C ALA A 44 10.30 -28.03 -0.65
N ILE A 45 11.55 -28.09 -1.10
CA ILE A 45 12.63 -28.79 -0.37
C ILE A 45 12.89 -28.11 0.97
N GLY A 46 13.01 -26.78 1.00
CA GLY A 46 13.21 -26.01 2.24
C GLY A 46 12.09 -26.23 3.26
N PHE A 47 10.84 -26.23 2.81
CA PHE A 47 9.69 -26.60 3.65
C PHE A 47 9.77 -28.06 4.13
N GLY A 48 10.14 -28.98 3.24
CA GLY A 48 10.35 -30.38 3.60
C GLY A 48 11.42 -30.54 4.70
N VAL A 49 12.53 -29.82 4.61
CA VAL A 49 13.58 -29.81 5.63
C VAL A 49 13.05 -29.25 6.96
N ILE A 50 12.26 -28.20 6.96
CA ILE A 50 11.65 -27.66 8.18
C ILE A 50 10.72 -28.68 8.83
N LEU A 51 9.89 -29.35 8.03
CA LEU A 51 8.84 -30.24 8.55
C LEU A 51 9.34 -31.65 8.92
N LEU A 52 10.28 -32.19 8.13
CA LEU A 52 10.69 -33.59 8.25
C LEU A 52 11.99 -33.75 9.03
N VAL A 53 12.90 -32.78 8.96
CA VAL A 53 14.22 -32.84 9.61
C VAL A 53 14.25 -31.98 10.88
N ASP A 54 13.18 -31.23 11.15
CA ASP A 54 13.05 -30.29 12.28
C ASP A 54 14.21 -29.27 12.35
N ASN A 55 14.75 -28.91 11.18
CA ASN A 55 15.84 -27.95 11.07
C ASN A 55 15.36 -26.68 10.39
N ALA A 56 14.77 -25.78 11.19
CA ALA A 56 14.22 -24.53 10.72
C ALA A 56 15.28 -23.62 10.06
N VAL A 57 16.53 -23.64 10.53
CA VAL A 57 17.60 -22.80 9.99
C VAL A 57 18.00 -23.27 8.59
N ALA A 58 18.27 -24.56 8.41
CA ALA A 58 18.63 -25.11 7.11
C ALA A 58 17.52 -24.90 6.08
N GLY A 59 16.27 -25.19 6.44
CA GLY A 59 15.13 -24.96 5.56
C GLY A 59 14.93 -23.49 5.21
N ALA A 60 15.09 -22.58 6.18
CA ALA A 60 15.00 -21.12 5.94
C ALA A 60 16.12 -20.65 4.99
N VAL A 61 17.34 -21.15 5.12
CA VAL A 61 18.46 -20.82 4.22
C VAL A 61 18.19 -21.32 2.79
N MET A 62 17.66 -22.53 2.64
CA MET A 62 17.30 -23.11 1.34
C MET A 62 16.22 -22.30 0.61
N ILE A 63 15.31 -21.65 1.33
CA ILE A 63 14.31 -20.76 0.75
C ILE A 63 14.91 -19.36 0.48
N ALA A 64 15.72 -18.83 1.41
CA ALA A 64 16.24 -17.49 1.35
C ALA A 64 17.23 -17.26 0.18
N ILE A 65 18.13 -18.20 -0.07
CA ILE A 65 19.15 -18.05 -1.13
C ILE A 65 18.51 -17.88 -2.51
N PRO A 66 17.67 -18.81 -3.01
CA PRO A 66 17.06 -18.64 -4.32
C PRO A 66 16.10 -17.43 -4.39
N THR A 67 15.47 -17.08 -3.26
CA THR A 67 14.65 -15.86 -3.17
C THR A 67 15.52 -14.62 -3.35
N LEU A 68 16.67 -14.52 -2.69
CA LEU A 68 17.60 -13.41 -2.85
C LEU A 68 18.15 -13.32 -4.28
N VAL A 69 18.52 -14.46 -4.88
CA VAL A 69 18.98 -14.51 -6.27
C VAL A 69 17.86 -13.99 -7.20
N GLY A 70 16.63 -14.48 -7.04
CA GLY A 70 15.49 -14.02 -7.82
C GLY A 70 15.21 -12.53 -7.63
N MET A 71 15.34 -12.03 -6.40
CA MET A 71 15.19 -10.60 -6.11
C MET A 71 16.25 -9.75 -6.83
N VAL A 72 17.50 -10.19 -6.85
CA VAL A 72 18.58 -9.44 -7.50
C VAL A 72 18.38 -9.40 -9.01
N ILE A 73 17.90 -10.49 -9.61
CA ILE A 73 17.73 -10.61 -11.06
C ILE A 73 16.50 -9.82 -11.56
N LYS A 74 15.38 -9.84 -10.77
CA LYS A 74 14.10 -9.25 -11.19
C LYS A 74 13.57 -8.25 -10.18
N PRO A 75 13.63 -6.93 -10.48
CA PRO A 75 13.08 -5.88 -9.61
C PRO A 75 11.61 -6.06 -9.27
N THR A 76 10.79 -6.51 -10.21
CA THR A 76 9.36 -6.81 -9.97
C THR A 76 9.18 -7.93 -8.94
N PHE A 77 9.99 -9.01 -9.01
CA PHE A 77 9.96 -10.08 -8.02
C PHE A 77 10.43 -9.57 -6.65
N ALA A 78 11.50 -8.75 -6.62
CA ALA A 78 11.96 -8.10 -5.40
C ALA A 78 10.86 -7.24 -4.76
N LEU A 79 10.12 -6.48 -5.56
CA LEU A 79 8.96 -5.71 -5.10
C LEU A 79 7.88 -6.61 -4.50
N CYS A 80 7.56 -7.73 -5.15
CA CYS A 80 6.59 -8.71 -4.63
C CYS A 80 7.02 -9.26 -3.27
N VAL A 81 8.31 -9.58 -3.08
CA VAL A 81 8.85 -10.05 -1.78
C VAL A 81 8.77 -8.96 -0.71
N VAL A 82 9.09 -7.70 -1.06
CA VAL A 82 8.91 -6.55 -0.15
C VAL A 82 7.46 -6.40 0.27
N MET A 83 6.53 -6.48 -0.67
CA MET A 83 5.09 -6.36 -0.39
C MET A 83 4.54 -7.52 0.44
N LEU A 84 5.01 -8.74 0.18
CA LEU A 84 4.68 -9.92 0.99
C LEU A 84 5.16 -9.78 2.44
N ALA A 85 6.37 -9.23 2.62
CA ALA A 85 6.99 -9.06 3.93
C ALA A 85 6.51 -7.80 4.68
N LEU A 86 5.97 -6.80 4.00
CA LEU A 86 5.57 -5.52 4.57
C LEU A 86 4.67 -5.65 5.81
N PRO A 87 3.65 -6.53 5.85
CA PRO A 87 2.82 -6.72 7.03
C PRO A 87 3.56 -7.31 8.24
N THR A 88 4.61 -8.10 8.01
CA THR A 88 5.38 -8.74 9.09
C THR A 88 6.37 -7.79 9.73
N GLY A 89 6.88 -6.83 8.98
CA GLY A 89 7.95 -5.93 9.37
C GLY A 89 7.54 -4.49 9.63
N ALA A 90 6.24 -4.17 9.64
CA ALA A 90 5.74 -2.81 9.85
C ALA A 90 6.05 -2.22 11.24
N GLY A 91 6.60 -3.01 12.14
CA GLY A 91 7.03 -2.56 13.46
C GLY A 91 8.17 -1.55 13.37
N VAL A 92 7.94 -0.38 13.96
CA VAL A 92 8.89 0.71 14.15
C VAL A 92 10.24 0.20 14.65
N GLY A 93 11.30 0.75 14.07
CA GLY A 93 12.67 0.41 14.26
C GLY A 93 13.09 -0.06 15.64
N TYR A 94 13.67 -1.24 15.66
CA TYR A 94 14.45 -1.68 16.79
C TYR A 94 15.85 -1.08 16.70
N GLN A 95 16.27 -0.45 17.76
CA GLN A 95 17.63 0.06 17.87
C GLN A 95 18.62 -1.12 17.80
N GLY A 96 19.50 -1.11 16.82
CA GLY A 96 20.79 -1.79 16.93
C GLY A 96 21.01 -3.10 16.18
N SER A 97 20.01 -3.78 15.60
CA SER A 97 20.28 -5.01 14.83
C SER A 97 19.81 -4.92 13.38
N PHE A 98 20.54 -5.58 12.49
CA PHE A 98 20.17 -5.74 11.09
C PHE A 98 18.87 -6.54 11.03
N SER A 99 17.74 -5.88 10.73
CA SER A 99 16.44 -6.52 10.65
C SER A 99 16.23 -7.15 9.28
N LEU A 100 15.45 -8.24 9.22
CA LEU A 100 15.07 -8.91 7.96
C LEU A 100 14.50 -7.89 6.96
N ASP A 101 13.71 -6.94 7.42
CA ASP A 101 13.13 -5.88 6.59
C ASP A 101 14.16 -4.99 5.93
N ARG A 102 15.26 -4.68 6.63
CA ARG A 102 16.38 -3.91 6.05
C ARG A 102 17.11 -4.73 4.99
N GLY A 103 17.30 -6.04 5.25
CA GLY A 103 17.89 -6.97 4.27
C GLY A 103 17.06 -7.05 2.99
N ILE A 104 15.75 -7.23 3.11
CA ILE A 104 14.82 -7.27 1.99
C ILE A 104 14.81 -5.93 1.24
N GLY A 105 14.78 -4.80 1.95
CA GLY A 105 14.86 -3.47 1.34
C GLY A 105 16.17 -3.21 0.62
N LEU A 106 17.29 -3.67 1.18
CA LEU A 106 18.60 -3.59 0.53
C LEU A 106 18.67 -4.46 -0.73
N ALA A 107 18.12 -5.67 -0.69
CA ALA A 107 18.04 -6.55 -1.86
C ALA A 107 17.21 -5.92 -2.99
N LEU A 108 16.08 -5.27 -2.67
CA LEU A 108 15.30 -4.50 -3.64
C LEU A 108 16.13 -3.35 -4.24
N ALA A 109 16.83 -2.58 -3.41
CA ALA A 109 17.68 -1.49 -3.87
C ALA A 109 18.82 -2.00 -4.76
N THR A 110 19.48 -3.10 -4.38
CA THR A 110 20.53 -3.73 -5.19
C THR A 110 19.99 -4.20 -6.54
N SER A 111 18.84 -4.87 -6.57
CA SER A 111 18.14 -5.29 -7.78
C SER A 111 17.86 -4.11 -8.71
N PHE A 112 17.30 -3.04 -8.13
CA PHE A 112 17.02 -1.81 -8.87
C PHE A 112 18.27 -1.20 -9.49
N PHE A 113 19.33 -1.00 -8.70
CA PHE A 113 20.56 -0.38 -9.19
C PHE A 113 21.28 -1.25 -10.24
N LEU A 114 21.31 -2.56 -10.06
CA LEU A 114 21.85 -3.49 -11.07
C LEU A 114 21.05 -3.39 -12.38
N ASN A 115 19.72 -3.37 -12.29
CA ASN A 115 18.88 -3.23 -13.47
C ASN A 115 19.15 -1.89 -14.18
N VAL A 116 19.23 -0.77 -13.45
CA VAL A 116 19.56 0.55 -14.01
C VAL A 116 20.94 0.55 -14.67
N LEU A 117 21.94 -0.07 -14.08
CA LEU A 117 23.28 -0.15 -14.63
C LEU A 117 23.33 -0.97 -15.93
N LEU A 118 22.58 -2.07 -15.99
CA LEU A 118 22.57 -2.99 -17.13
C LEU A 118 21.70 -2.50 -18.29
N THR A 119 20.52 -1.95 -17.99
CA THR A 119 19.53 -1.57 -19.02
C THR A 119 19.55 -0.09 -19.36
N ARG A 120 20.16 0.74 -18.49
CA ARG A 120 20.25 2.21 -18.64
C ARG A 120 18.92 2.88 -19.01
N PRO A 121 17.82 2.55 -18.35
CA PRO A 121 16.53 3.15 -18.67
C PRO A 121 16.53 4.63 -18.31
N PRO A 122 15.75 5.48 -18.99
CA PRO A 122 15.63 6.88 -18.63
C PRO A 122 14.92 7.02 -17.28
N LEU A 123 15.67 7.36 -16.23
CA LEU A 123 15.11 7.67 -14.93
C LEU A 123 14.45 9.06 -14.98
N ARG A 124 13.13 9.10 -15.08
CA ARG A 124 12.38 10.35 -15.08
C ARG A 124 11.52 10.42 -13.82
N VAL A 125 11.78 11.41 -12.98
CA VAL A 125 10.92 11.74 -11.83
C VAL A 125 9.94 12.82 -12.28
N GLN A 126 8.79 12.43 -12.79
CA GLN A 126 7.81 13.34 -13.40
C GLN A 126 6.85 13.95 -12.38
N HIS A 127 6.63 13.31 -11.23
CA HIS A 127 5.66 13.77 -10.24
C HIS A 127 6.19 14.85 -9.31
N LYS A 128 5.55 16.03 -9.34
CA LYS A 128 5.86 17.14 -8.42
C LYS A 128 5.77 16.73 -6.94
N ALA A 129 4.87 15.80 -6.60
CA ALA A 129 4.74 15.27 -5.25
C ALA A 129 6.03 14.63 -4.70
N LEU A 130 6.81 13.96 -5.56
CA LEU A 130 8.10 13.37 -5.17
C LEU A 130 9.15 14.42 -4.81
N TRP A 131 9.12 15.59 -5.44
CA TRP A 131 9.98 16.71 -5.07
C TRP A 131 9.63 17.30 -3.71
N PHE A 132 8.34 17.38 -3.34
CA PHE A 132 7.92 17.78 -2.01
C PHE A 132 8.30 16.72 -0.96
N ALA A 133 8.18 15.44 -1.30
CA ALA A 133 8.67 14.36 -0.44
C ALA A 133 10.19 14.42 -0.23
N ALA A 134 10.95 14.73 -1.30
CA ALA A 134 12.39 14.96 -1.22
C ALA A 134 12.71 16.20 -0.38
N GLY A 135 12.02 17.31 -0.61
CA GLY A 135 12.14 18.54 0.18
C GLY A 135 11.88 18.30 1.66
N LEU A 136 10.82 17.55 2.00
CA LEU A 136 10.54 17.16 3.39
C LEU A 136 11.70 16.33 3.99
N THR A 137 12.23 15.37 3.25
CA THR A 137 13.36 14.55 3.71
C THR A 137 14.64 15.38 3.92
N VAL A 138 14.95 16.28 2.98
CA VAL A 138 16.08 17.22 3.13
C VAL A 138 15.87 18.13 4.33
N TRP A 139 14.65 18.65 4.51
CA TRP A 139 14.33 19.49 5.67
C TRP A 139 14.47 18.73 6.99
N VAL A 140 14.03 17.48 7.08
CA VAL A 140 14.25 16.63 8.26
C VAL A 140 15.76 16.51 8.56
N GLY A 141 16.60 16.38 7.53
CA GLY A 141 18.06 16.38 7.66
C GLY A 141 18.59 17.69 8.22
N ILE A 142 18.20 18.83 7.64
CA ILE A 142 18.62 20.17 8.07
C ILE A 142 18.16 20.45 9.51
N SER A 143 16.89 20.18 9.81
CA SER A 143 16.33 20.33 11.16
C SER A 143 17.08 19.47 12.19
N SER A 144 17.54 18.29 11.82
CA SER A 144 18.31 17.40 12.69
C SER A 144 19.66 17.99 13.09
N LEU A 145 20.30 18.82 12.21
CA LEU A 145 21.59 19.44 12.50
C LEU A 145 21.50 20.50 13.59
N THR A 146 20.35 21.07 13.86
CA THR A 146 20.11 22.09 14.88
C THR A 146 19.78 21.51 16.27
N GLN A 147 19.76 20.18 16.38
CA GLN A 147 19.31 19.51 17.60
C GLN A 147 20.44 19.08 18.53
N PRO A 148 20.23 19.13 19.85
CA PRO A 148 21.27 18.75 20.83
C PRO A 148 21.64 17.27 20.75
N GLN A 149 20.70 16.39 20.37
CA GLN A 149 20.91 14.93 20.25
C GLN A 149 21.28 14.54 18.81
N LEU A 150 22.24 15.22 18.20
CA LEU A 150 22.60 15.15 16.78
C LEU A 150 22.68 13.72 16.22
N LYS A 151 23.39 12.81 16.92
CA LYS A 151 23.57 11.41 16.43
C LYS A 151 22.23 10.67 16.27
N MET A 152 21.32 10.86 17.22
CA MET A 152 20.00 10.19 17.19
C MET A 152 19.09 10.81 16.15
N GLU A 153 19.13 12.14 16.03
CA GLU A 153 18.36 12.87 15.02
C GLU A 153 18.83 12.57 13.60
N LEU A 154 20.13 12.50 13.34
CA LEU A 154 20.68 12.08 12.05
C LEU A 154 20.29 10.63 11.70
N GLY A 155 20.24 9.74 12.69
CA GLY A 155 19.71 8.38 12.48
C GLY A 155 18.25 8.39 12.03
N ARG A 156 17.47 9.37 12.51
CA ARG A 156 16.07 9.55 12.09
C ARG A 156 15.97 10.14 10.69
N ALA A 157 16.77 11.16 10.39
CA ALA A 157 16.86 11.75 9.06
C ALA A 157 17.29 10.69 8.02
N PHE A 158 18.24 9.84 8.35
CA PHE A 158 18.65 8.73 7.50
C PHE A 158 17.49 7.72 7.26
N THR A 159 16.67 7.46 8.28
CA THR A 159 15.47 6.63 8.11
C THR A 159 14.49 7.26 7.11
N HIS A 160 14.23 8.58 7.19
CA HIS A 160 13.39 9.28 6.21
C HIS A 160 13.96 9.21 4.80
N PHE A 161 15.28 9.38 4.67
CA PHE A 161 15.96 9.21 3.38
C PHE A 161 15.77 7.80 2.80
N GLN A 162 15.95 6.76 3.64
CA GLN A 162 15.68 5.37 3.20
C GLN A 162 14.24 5.16 2.75
N LEU A 163 13.25 5.78 3.43
CA LEU A 163 11.84 5.68 3.07
C LEU A 163 11.54 6.40 1.75
N LEU A 164 12.13 7.56 1.51
CA LEU A 164 12.04 8.26 0.23
C LEU A 164 12.65 7.43 -0.89
N VAL A 165 13.87 6.91 -0.71
CA VAL A 165 14.53 6.05 -1.72
C VAL A 165 13.68 4.81 -2.01
N LEU A 166 13.12 4.18 -0.98
CA LEU A 166 12.20 3.05 -1.16
C LEU A 166 10.98 3.43 -2.01
N ALA A 167 10.36 4.58 -1.72
CA ALA A 167 9.20 5.05 -2.48
C ALA A 167 9.56 5.33 -3.96
N LEU A 168 10.73 5.95 -4.21
CA LEU A 168 11.22 6.23 -5.56
C LEU A 168 11.49 4.94 -6.34
N ILE A 169 12.14 3.96 -5.72
CA ILE A 169 12.42 2.65 -6.34
C ILE A 169 11.10 1.95 -6.69
N ILE A 170 10.15 1.89 -5.76
CA ILE A 170 8.84 1.26 -5.98
C ILE A 170 8.09 1.99 -7.10
N TYR A 171 8.01 3.32 -7.03
CA TYR A 171 7.35 4.13 -8.05
C TYR A 171 7.94 3.83 -9.44
N TRP A 172 9.26 3.82 -9.55
CA TRP A 172 9.94 3.57 -10.82
C TRP A 172 9.70 2.15 -11.36
N ILE A 173 9.78 1.11 -10.50
CA ILE A 173 9.48 -0.28 -10.91
C ILE A 173 8.03 -0.40 -11.43
N LEU A 174 7.09 0.27 -10.77
CA LEU A 174 5.69 0.26 -11.15
C LEU A 174 5.42 1.08 -12.43
N GLU A 175 6.15 2.18 -12.64
CA GLU A 175 6.04 3.00 -13.84
C GLU A 175 6.56 2.27 -15.08
N THR A 176 7.66 1.53 -14.94
CA THR A 176 8.30 0.84 -16.08
C THR A 176 7.67 -0.51 -16.41
N ASN A 177 7.13 -1.23 -15.43
CA ASN A 177 6.50 -2.54 -15.62
C ASN A 177 4.96 -2.50 -15.55
N HIS A 178 4.40 -1.28 -15.52
CA HIS A 178 2.98 -0.98 -15.60
C HIS A 178 2.06 -1.87 -14.74
N GLU A 179 0.94 -2.29 -15.31
CA GLU A 179 -0.13 -2.98 -14.61
C GLU A 179 0.27 -4.34 -14.02
N ASN A 180 1.12 -5.11 -14.69
CA ASN A 180 1.47 -6.44 -14.22
C ASN A 180 2.26 -6.38 -12.91
N ALA A 181 3.29 -5.52 -12.82
CA ALA A 181 4.04 -5.32 -11.58
C ALA A 181 3.12 -4.79 -10.46
N PHE A 182 2.24 -3.86 -10.79
CA PHE A 182 1.29 -3.27 -9.85
C PHE A 182 0.36 -4.33 -9.26
N ARG A 183 -0.27 -5.16 -10.11
CA ARG A 183 -1.17 -6.24 -9.67
C ARG A 183 -0.45 -7.31 -8.86
N TRP A 184 0.72 -7.77 -9.30
CA TRP A 184 1.48 -8.79 -8.57
C TRP A 184 1.97 -8.30 -7.21
N ALA A 185 2.43 -7.08 -7.12
CA ALA A 185 2.83 -6.47 -5.87
C ALA A 185 1.66 -6.37 -4.87
N LEU A 186 0.47 -5.93 -5.33
CA LEU A 186 -0.72 -5.89 -4.49
C LEU A 186 -1.23 -7.28 -4.09
N ARG A 187 -1.15 -8.28 -5.00
CA ARG A 187 -1.45 -9.69 -4.67
C ARG A 187 -0.54 -10.18 -3.54
N SER A 188 0.75 -9.95 -3.68
CA SER A 188 1.74 -10.32 -2.66
C SER A 188 1.44 -9.67 -1.32
N TYR A 189 1.01 -8.39 -1.31
CA TYR A 189 0.64 -7.69 -0.11
C TYR A 189 -0.60 -8.29 0.57
N VAL A 190 -1.67 -8.57 -0.19
CA VAL A 190 -2.89 -9.19 0.35
C VAL A 190 -2.61 -10.57 0.93
N ILE A 191 -1.85 -11.40 0.20
CA ILE A 191 -1.44 -12.74 0.67
C ILE A 191 -0.58 -12.62 1.93
N GLY A 192 0.40 -11.70 1.92
CA GLY A 192 1.28 -11.45 3.08
C GLY A 192 0.50 -11.01 4.31
N MET A 193 -0.51 -10.14 4.14
CA MET A 193 -1.34 -9.68 5.24
C MET A 193 -2.20 -10.81 5.83
N VAL A 194 -2.91 -11.54 4.98
CA VAL A 194 -3.73 -12.68 5.42
C VAL A 194 -2.86 -13.75 6.08
N GLY A 195 -1.75 -14.13 5.42
CA GLY A 195 -0.81 -15.11 5.94
C GLY A 195 -0.21 -14.71 7.29
N SER A 196 0.23 -13.46 7.42
CA SER A 196 0.78 -12.92 8.66
C SER A 196 -0.23 -12.98 9.83
N ILE A 197 -1.49 -12.64 9.57
CA ILE A 197 -2.56 -12.70 10.58
C ILE A 197 -2.83 -14.17 10.99
N VAL A 198 -2.99 -15.06 10.01
CA VAL A 198 -3.26 -16.48 10.26
C VAL A 198 -2.14 -17.12 11.09
N LEU A 199 -0.89 -16.85 10.72
CA LEU A 199 0.27 -17.36 11.45
C LEU A 199 0.36 -16.77 12.86
N ALA A 200 0.04 -15.50 13.06
CA ALA A 200 0.01 -14.88 14.38
C ALA A 200 -1.11 -15.47 15.27
N ILE A 201 -2.26 -15.82 14.69
CA ILE A 201 -3.34 -16.52 15.40
C ILE A 201 -2.87 -17.91 15.80
N LYS A 202 -2.31 -18.68 14.86
CA LYS A 202 -1.83 -20.06 15.10
C LYS A 202 -0.71 -20.13 16.15
N SER A 203 0.19 -19.14 16.17
CA SER A 203 1.30 -19.07 17.14
C SER A 203 0.86 -18.55 18.53
N GLY A 204 -0.41 -18.24 18.74
CA GLY A 204 -0.92 -17.67 20.01
C GLY A 204 -0.45 -16.25 20.30
N GLN A 205 0.24 -15.58 19.37
CA GLN A 205 0.77 -14.22 19.54
C GLN A 205 -0.28 -13.13 19.25
N ALA A 206 -1.44 -13.54 18.76
CA ALA A 206 -2.44 -12.64 18.21
C ALA A 206 -3.07 -11.70 19.25
N ILE A 207 -3.19 -12.13 20.51
CA ILE A 207 -3.92 -11.39 21.54
C ILE A 207 -2.92 -10.88 22.57
N ARG A 208 -2.78 -9.56 22.68
CA ARG A 208 -2.12 -8.93 23.84
C ARG A 208 -3.17 -8.26 24.71
N ALA A 209 -3.18 -8.66 25.97
CA ALA A 209 -3.81 -7.87 27.00
C ALA A 209 -2.96 -6.61 27.24
N VAL A 210 -3.54 -5.44 27.10
CA VAL A 210 -2.91 -4.21 27.58
C VAL A 210 -3.04 -4.25 29.10
N GLN A 211 -1.93 -4.49 29.80
CA GLN A 211 -1.89 -4.76 31.25
C GLN A 211 -2.58 -3.68 32.10
N GLU A 212 -2.59 -2.42 31.68
CA GLU A 212 -3.17 -1.31 32.43
C GLU A 212 -4.69 -1.17 32.32
N THR A 213 -5.31 -1.70 31.26
CA THR A 213 -6.75 -1.47 31.00
C THR A 213 -7.59 -2.74 30.94
N ARG A 214 -7.02 -3.93 31.14
CA ARG A 214 -7.67 -5.26 30.96
C ARG A 214 -8.33 -5.46 29.57
N ASP A 215 -8.06 -4.60 28.61
CA ASP A 215 -8.65 -4.66 27.28
C ASP A 215 -7.80 -5.56 26.37
N ALA A 216 -8.30 -6.73 26.05
CA ALA A 216 -7.68 -7.60 25.06
C ALA A 216 -7.80 -7.00 23.65
N ARG A 217 -6.70 -6.88 22.91
CA ARG A 217 -6.68 -6.40 21.53
C ARG A 217 -5.87 -7.34 20.64
N TYR A 218 -6.32 -7.41 19.41
CA TYR A 218 -5.48 -7.98 18.37
C TYR A 218 -4.41 -6.95 17.97
N ALA A 219 -3.18 -7.20 18.33
CA ALA A 219 -2.07 -6.27 18.16
C ALA A 219 -0.75 -6.94 17.77
N ALA A 220 -0.83 -8.07 17.05
CA ALA A 220 0.36 -8.77 16.61
C ALA A 220 0.27 -9.23 15.15
N THR A 221 1.39 -9.17 14.46
CA THR A 221 1.66 -9.89 13.23
C THR A 221 2.71 -10.98 13.50
N LEU A 222 3.01 -11.80 12.52
CA LEU A 222 4.01 -12.85 12.67
C LEU A 222 5.31 -12.31 13.29
N GLY A 223 5.66 -12.85 14.46
CA GLY A 223 6.91 -12.55 15.17
C GLY A 223 6.98 -11.18 15.88
N ARG A 224 5.94 -10.34 15.83
CA ARG A 224 5.99 -9.01 16.45
C ARG A 224 4.67 -8.45 16.93
N ALA A 225 4.74 -7.81 18.10
CA ALA A 225 3.69 -6.91 18.53
C ALA A 225 3.84 -5.55 17.81
N ILE A 226 2.74 -5.06 17.26
CA ILE A 226 2.64 -3.74 16.65
C ILE A 226 1.49 -2.98 17.28
N ASP A 227 1.49 -1.67 17.17
CA ASP A 227 0.35 -0.87 17.61
C ASP A 227 -0.93 -1.28 16.87
N ALA A 228 -2.04 -1.42 17.60
CA ALA A 228 -3.31 -1.88 17.03
C ALA A 228 -3.86 -0.93 15.94
N ASN A 229 -3.56 0.38 16.03
CA ASN A 229 -3.96 1.33 15.00
C ASN A 229 -3.11 1.15 13.74
N MET A 230 -1.80 0.87 13.89
CA MET A 230 -0.93 0.56 12.77
C MET A 230 -1.34 -0.75 12.08
N LEU A 231 -1.66 -1.80 12.86
CA LEU A 231 -2.20 -3.05 12.30
C LEU A 231 -3.49 -2.81 11.54
N SER A 232 -4.40 -2.02 12.12
CA SER A 232 -5.64 -1.62 11.47
C SER A 232 -5.40 -0.90 10.13
N ALA A 233 -4.37 -0.02 10.06
CA ALA A 233 -4.00 0.64 8.82
C ALA A 233 -3.50 -0.34 7.75
N LEU A 234 -2.66 -1.30 8.12
CA LEU A 234 -2.18 -2.34 7.20
C LEU A 234 -3.31 -3.23 6.68
N ILE A 235 -4.21 -3.65 7.57
CA ILE A 235 -5.39 -4.45 7.20
C ILE A 235 -6.29 -3.68 6.23
N ALA A 236 -6.56 -2.40 6.51
CA ALA A 236 -7.39 -1.57 5.64
C ALA A 236 -6.78 -1.39 4.24
N LEU A 237 -5.46 -1.16 4.15
CA LEU A 237 -4.75 -1.05 2.87
C LEU A 237 -4.79 -2.38 2.09
N ALA A 238 -4.68 -3.53 2.77
CA ALA A 238 -4.84 -4.84 2.14
C ALA A 238 -6.28 -5.07 1.66
N PHE A 239 -7.26 -4.63 2.43
CA PHE A 239 -8.67 -4.70 2.07
C PHE A 239 -8.98 -3.84 0.82
N LEU A 240 -8.50 -2.60 0.76
CA LEU A 240 -8.64 -1.74 -0.42
C LEU A 240 -7.93 -2.32 -1.65
N SER A 241 -6.75 -2.93 -1.45
CA SER A 241 -6.03 -3.64 -2.51
C SER A 241 -6.80 -4.88 -3.00
N ALA A 242 -7.45 -5.62 -2.10
CA ALA A 242 -8.28 -6.77 -2.47
C ALA A 242 -9.52 -6.34 -3.26
N ILE A 243 -10.16 -5.20 -2.92
CA ILE A 243 -11.28 -4.64 -3.70
C ILE A 243 -10.82 -4.31 -5.14
N TYR A 244 -9.67 -3.61 -5.26
CA TYR A 244 -9.11 -3.27 -6.57
C TYR A 244 -8.83 -4.51 -7.41
N LEU A 245 -8.11 -5.48 -6.84
CA LEU A 245 -7.76 -6.73 -7.51
C LEU A 245 -9.01 -7.55 -7.91
N PHE A 246 -10.01 -7.62 -7.04
CA PHE A 246 -11.28 -8.29 -7.35
C PHE A 246 -12.01 -7.65 -8.53
N ALA A 247 -11.99 -6.32 -8.62
CA ALA A 247 -12.62 -5.57 -9.70
C ALA A 247 -11.86 -5.70 -11.04
N ARG A 248 -10.53 -5.85 -11.00
CA ARG A 248 -9.67 -5.84 -12.19
C ARG A 248 -9.36 -7.23 -12.72
N ASP A 249 -9.23 -8.23 -11.83
CA ASP A 249 -8.82 -9.57 -12.20
C ASP A 249 -9.98 -10.36 -12.83
N ARG A 250 -9.69 -11.08 -13.93
CA ARG A 250 -10.68 -11.92 -14.62
C ARG A 250 -10.64 -13.38 -14.17
N SER A 251 -9.52 -13.81 -13.58
CA SER A 251 -9.32 -15.19 -13.12
C SER A 251 -10.26 -15.53 -11.97
N LEU A 252 -11.10 -16.57 -12.15
CA LEU A 252 -12.03 -17.03 -11.12
C LEU A 252 -11.29 -17.46 -9.84
N PHE A 253 -10.12 -18.11 -10.00
CA PHE A 253 -9.28 -18.51 -8.87
C PHE A 253 -8.87 -17.29 -8.03
N TRP A 254 -8.31 -16.26 -8.66
CA TRP A 254 -7.90 -15.06 -7.95
C TRP A 254 -9.07 -14.30 -7.34
N ARG A 255 -10.21 -14.23 -8.04
CA ARG A 255 -11.42 -13.62 -7.47
C ARG A 255 -11.89 -14.36 -6.22
N ALA A 256 -11.84 -15.70 -6.20
CA ALA A 256 -12.18 -16.48 -5.01
C ALA A 256 -11.21 -16.17 -3.84
N VAL A 257 -9.91 -16.08 -4.11
CA VAL A 257 -8.90 -15.70 -3.10
C VAL A 257 -9.21 -14.30 -2.53
N TYR A 258 -9.49 -13.32 -3.39
CA TYR A 258 -9.82 -11.97 -2.91
C TYR A 258 -11.14 -11.93 -2.19
N PHE A 259 -12.14 -12.69 -2.60
CA PHE A 259 -13.41 -12.78 -1.91
C PHE A 259 -13.22 -13.26 -0.46
N VAL A 260 -12.43 -14.31 -0.26
CA VAL A 260 -12.07 -14.78 1.10
C VAL A 260 -11.34 -13.68 1.89
N ALA A 261 -10.38 -12.99 1.28
CA ALA A 261 -9.69 -11.87 1.92
C ALA A 261 -10.64 -10.73 2.28
N LEU A 262 -11.60 -10.39 1.41
CA LEU A 262 -12.62 -9.35 1.63
C LEU A 262 -13.56 -9.68 2.80
N LEU A 263 -13.79 -10.94 3.10
CA LEU A 263 -14.55 -11.37 4.28
C LEU A 263 -13.68 -11.37 5.54
N PHE A 264 -12.45 -11.84 5.42
CA PHE A 264 -11.55 -12.04 6.55
C PHE A 264 -10.97 -10.74 7.11
N LEU A 265 -10.49 -9.83 6.22
CA LEU A 265 -9.78 -8.63 6.63
C LEU A 265 -10.64 -7.65 7.45
N PRO A 266 -11.90 -7.33 7.11
CA PRO A 266 -12.75 -6.46 7.94
C PRO A 266 -13.01 -7.06 9.32
N LEU A 267 -13.20 -8.38 9.40
CA LEU A 267 -13.35 -9.10 10.66
C LEU A 267 -12.14 -8.90 11.57
N MET A 268 -10.95 -9.06 11.00
CA MET A 268 -9.71 -8.87 11.74
C MET A 268 -9.47 -7.41 12.11
N MET A 269 -9.89 -6.47 11.26
CA MET A 269 -9.83 -5.04 11.55
C MET A 269 -10.67 -4.66 12.76
N ILE A 270 -11.89 -5.20 12.88
CA ILE A 270 -12.75 -5.01 14.05
C ILE A 270 -12.05 -5.54 15.31
N ARG A 271 -11.42 -6.71 15.24
CA ARG A 271 -10.68 -7.31 16.37
C ARG A 271 -9.50 -6.48 16.86
N THR A 272 -8.94 -5.57 16.03
CA THR A 272 -7.94 -4.62 16.52
C THR A 272 -8.49 -3.62 17.53
N GLY A 273 -9.81 -3.39 17.57
CA GLY A 273 -10.45 -2.37 18.39
C GLY A 273 -10.01 -0.94 18.06
N SER A 274 -9.49 -0.71 16.86
CA SER A 274 -9.03 0.61 16.41
C SER A 274 -10.18 1.44 15.85
N ARG A 275 -10.73 2.36 16.67
CA ARG A 275 -11.76 3.31 16.22
C ARG A 275 -11.30 4.16 15.04
N GLY A 276 -10.04 4.67 15.14
CA GLY A 276 -9.48 5.53 14.09
C GLY A 276 -9.36 4.83 12.75
N GLY A 277 -8.95 3.57 12.75
CA GLY A 277 -8.88 2.77 11.53
C GLY A 277 -10.24 2.47 10.93
N LEU A 278 -11.22 2.10 11.76
CA LEU A 278 -12.60 1.86 11.29
C LEU A 278 -13.24 3.12 10.71
N VAL A 279 -13.10 4.27 11.38
CA VAL A 279 -13.59 5.57 10.88
C VAL A 279 -12.90 5.94 9.57
N ALA A 280 -11.57 5.77 9.47
CA ALA A 280 -10.83 6.06 8.25
C ALA A 280 -11.29 5.16 7.09
N LEU A 281 -11.49 3.87 7.33
CA LEU A 281 -11.99 2.95 6.30
C LEU A 281 -13.43 3.28 5.90
N ALA A 282 -14.32 3.53 6.86
CA ALA A 282 -15.71 3.93 6.59
C ALA A 282 -15.76 5.21 5.76
N PHE A 283 -15.00 6.24 6.15
CA PHE A 283 -14.91 7.48 5.39
C PHE A 283 -14.39 7.25 3.97
N THR A 284 -13.38 6.37 3.82
CA THR A 284 -12.81 6.00 2.54
C THR A 284 -13.83 5.31 1.64
N LEU A 285 -14.61 4.36 2.18
CA LEU A 285 -15.63 3.64 1.43
C LEU A 285 -16.85 4.53 1.08
N LEU A 286 -17.14 5.52 1.93
CA LEU A 286 -18.21 6.49 1.67
C LEU A 286 -17.77 7.61 0.71
N SER A 287 -16.47 7.90 0.60
CA SER A 287 -15.96 8.98 -0.25
C SER A 287 -16.36 8.86 -1.73
N PRO A 288 -16.47 7.67 -2.34
CA PRO A 288 -17.00 7.51 -3.69
C PRO A 288 -18.48 7.85 -3.80
N LEU A 289 -19.28 7.67 -2.74
CA LEU A 289 -20.72 8.00 -2.73
C LEU A 289 -20.95 9.50 -2.86
N LEU A 290 -20.00 10.33 -2.46
CA LEU A 290 -20.03 11.79 -2.70
C LEU A 290 -19.93 12.14 -4.19
N PHE A 291 -19.64 11.16 -5.05
CA PHE A 291 -19.55 11.27 -6.51
C PHE A 291 -20.49 10.26 -7.20
N VAL A 292 -21.64 10.04 -6.58
CA VAL A 292 -22.69 9.03 -6.89
C VAL A 292 -23.00 8.94 -8.38
N ARG A 293 -23.00 10.06 -9.11
CA ARG A 293 -23.33 10.07 -10.54
C ARG A 293 -22.39 9.23 -11.41
N GLN A 294 -21.12 9.08 -10.97
CA GLN A 294 -20.10 8.30 -11.71
C GLN A 294 -20.05 6.82 -11.29
N ILE A 295 -20.56 6.49 -10.09
CA ILE A 295 -20.54 5.12 -9.56
C ILE A 295 -21.82 4.36 -9.92
N LEU A 296 -22.96 5.04 -9.95
CA LEU A 296 -24.23 4.44 -10.40
C LEU A 296 -24.16 3.92 -11.85
N SER A 297 -23.20 4.41 -12.64
CA SER A 297 -22.92 3.85 -13.96
C SER A 297 -22.24 2.45 -13.92
N ARG A 298 -21.77 1.99 -12.75
CA ARG A 298 -21.15 0.67 -12.55
C ARG A 298 -21.87 -0.12 -11.45
N PRO A 299 -23.05 -0.67 -11.73
CA PRO A 299 -23.90 -1.31 -10.71
C PRO A 299 -23.23 -2.48 -9.98
N ALA A 300 -22.34 -3.20 -10.65
CA ALA A 300 -21.60 -4.30 -10.03
C ALA A 300 -20.63 -3.85 -8.93
N LEU A 301 -19.94 -2.73 -9.13
CA LEU A 301 -19.02 -2.17 -8.12
C LEU A 301 -19.80 -1.60 -6.93
N THR A 302 -20.92 -0.94 -7.19
CA THR A 302 -21.83 -0.42 -6.15
C THR A 302 -22.44 -1.57 -5.34
N ALA A 303 -22.90 -2.62 -6.00
CA ALA A 303 -23.42 -3.82 -5.35
C ALA A 303 -22.35 -4.50 -4.50
N LEU A 304 -21.12 -4.64 -5.01
CA LEU A 304 -19.99 -5.19 -4.26
C LEU A 304 -19.69 -4.35 -3.01
N MET A 305 -19.62 -3.03 -3.13
CA MET A 305 -19.40 -2.14 -1.99
C MET A 305 -20.52 -2.26 -0.95
N LEU A 306 -21.78 -2.34 -1.39
CA LEU A 306 -22.93 -2.51 -0.50
C LEU A 306 -22.89 -3.87 0.19
N ILE A 307 -22.58 -4.95 -0.52
CA ILE A 307 -22.40 -6.29 0.03
C ILE A 307 -21.27 -6.29 1.07
N VAL A 308 -20.14 -5.65 0.77
CA VAL A 308 -19.01 -5.55 1.70
C VAL A 308 -19.40 -4.79 2.97
N VAL A 309 -20.13 -3.68 2.85
CA VAL A 309 -20.64 -2.92 4.01
C VAL A 309 -21.64 -3.75 4.81
N ILE A 310 -22.56 -4.44 4.13
CA ILE A 310 -23.55 -5.32 4.79
C ILE A 310 -22.85 -6.49 5.49
N LEU A 311 -21.92 -7.16 4.82
CA LEU A 311 -21.17 -8.28 5.40
C LEU A 311 -20.28 -7.83 6.55
N ALA A 312 -19.62 -6.68 6.44
CA ALA A 312 -18.87 -6.09 7.55
C ALA A 312 -19.80 -5.78 8.74
N SER A 313 -20.98 -5.21 8.49
CA SER A 313 -21.97 -4.91 9.52
C SER A 313 -22.58 -6.19 10.13
N ALA A 314 -22.90 -7.18 9.31
CA ALA A 314 -23.41 -8.48 9.75
C ALA A 314 -22.34 -9.27 10.55
N SER A 315 -21.08 -9.20 10.12
CA SER A 315 -19.94 -9.80 10.84
C SER A 315 -19.80 -9.21 12.25
N VAL A 316 -20.00 -7.89 12.37
CA VAL A 316 -20.08 -7.22 13.69
C VAL A 316 -21.22 -7.81 14.53
N GLY A 317 -22.42 -7.97 13.96
CA GLY A 317 -23.59 -8.51 14.65
C GLY A 317 -23.40 -9.95 15.15
N VAL A 318 -22.84 -10.83 14.30
CA VAL A 318 -22.58 -12.24 14.65
C VAL A 318 -21.47 -12.37 15.70
N LEU A 319 -20.44 -11.52 15.63
CA LEU A 319 -19.35 -11.48 16.61
C LEU A 319 -19.82 -11.02 17.99
N ILE A 320 -20.78 -10.10 18.04
CA ILE A 320 -21.41 -9.62 19.29
C ILE A 320 -22.06 -10.77 20.07
N GLN A 321 -22.60 -11.78 19.37
CA GLN A 321 -23.37 -12.86 20.00
C GLN A 321 -22.52 -14.00 20.58
N ARG A 322 -21.27 -14.19 20.15
CA ARG A 322 -20.59 -15.49 20.37
C ARG A 322 -19.50 -15.58 21.44
N GLN A 323 -18.87 -14.51 21.96
CA GLN A 323 -17.73 -14.71 22.89
C GLN A 323 -17.47 -13.56 23.89
N GLY A 324 -17.11 -13.91 25.12
CA GLY A 324 -16.81 -12.97 26.21
C GLY A 324 -15.55 -12.08 26.04
N ILE A 325 -14.62 -12.44 25.15
CA ILE A 325 -13.45 -11.61 24.82
C ILE A 325 -13.87 -10.47 23.87
N GLU A 326 -14.89 -10.69 23.07
CA GLU A 326 -15.45 -9.72 22.13
C GLU A 326 -16.26 -8.63 22.83
N SER A 327 -16.77 -8.90 24.02
CA SER A 327 -17.43 -7.88 24.83
C SER A 327 -16.49 -6.71 25.17
N SER A 328 -15.19 -6.97 25.37
CA SER A 328 -14.22 -5.92 25.70
C SER A 328 -13.91 -5.02 24.50
N VAL A 329 -13.76 -5.58 23.30
CA VAL A 329 -13.54 -4.82 22.06
C VAL A 329 -14.78 -4.01 21.70
N LEU A 330 -15.98 -4.63 21.78
CA LEU A 330 -17.23 -3.94 21.52
C LEU A 330 -17.49 -2.83 22.53
N HIS A 331 -17.36 -3.11 23.82
CA HIS A 331 -17.50 -2.12 24.88
C HIS A 331 -16.56 -0.94 24.64
N ARG A 332 -15.31 -1.22 24.20
CA ARG A 332 -14.38 -0.17 23.83
C ARG A 332 -14.84 0.65 22.62
N LEU A 333 -15.42 0.01 21.60
CA LEU A 333 -15.90 0.72 20.40
C LEU A 333 -17.12 1.60 20.68
N THR A 334 -17.96 1.19 21.63
CA THR A 334 -19.23 1.85 21.94
C THR A 334 -19.16 2.80 23.15
N ASP A 335 -18.14 2.69 24.01
CA ASP A 335 -18.00 3.52 25.21
C ASP A 335 -17.64 4.98 24.86
N VAL A 336 -18.65 5.84 24.91
CA VAL A 336 -18.53 7.28 24.61
C VAL A 336 -17.66 8.01 25.64
N GLY A 337 -17.72 7.61 26.92
CA GLY A 337 -16.90 8.21 27.98
C GLY A 337 -15.42 8.00 27.75
N ARG A 338 -15.02 6.77 27.43
CA ARG A 338 -13.64 6.47 27.01
C ARG A 338 -13.24 7.16 25.71
N ALA A 339 -14.18 7.39 24.78
CA ALA A 339 -13.89 8.12 23.57
C ALA A 339 -13.55 9.58 23.86
N LYS A 340 -14.30 10.23 24.77
CA LYS A 340 -14.05 11.61 25.20
C LYS A 340 -12.70 11.74 25.87
N ASN A 341 -12.41 10.89 26.86
CA ASN A 341 -11.12 10.92 27.57
C ASN A 341 -9.94 10.65 26.63
N ALA A 342 -10.09 9.72 25.66
CA ALA A 342 -9.07 9.46 24.65
C ALA A 342 -8.87 10.65 23.70
N LEU A 343 -9.91 11.41 23.40
CA LEU A 343 -9.82 12.63 22.60
C LEU A 343 -9.09 13.74 23.38
N GLU A 344 -9.48 13.97 24.63
CA GLU A 344 -8.81 14.95 25.52
C GLU A 344 -7.32 14.62 25.65
N PHE A 345 -6.99 13.35 25.90
CA PHE A 345 -5.60 12.89 25.98
C PHE A 345 -4.79 13.15 24.68
N ARG A 346 -5.44 13.04 23.50
CA ARG A 346 -4.82 13.31 22.21
C ARG A 346 -4.70 14.81 21.90
N MET A 347 -5.55 15.65 22.49
CA MET A 347 -5.51 17.10 22.28
C MET A 347 -4.32 17.76 22.98
N VAL A 348 -3.82 17.18 24.08
CA VAL A 348 -2.67 17.72 24.81
C VAL A 348 -1.42 17.80 23.91
N PRO A 349 -0.94 16.72 23.27
CA PRO A 349 0.23 16.84 22.39
C PRO A 349 -0.02 17.68 21.14
N ILE A 350 -1.28 17.85 20.71
CA ILE A 350 -1.61 18.79 19.61
C ILE A 350 -1.40 20.24 20.07
N ARG A 351 -1.92 20.61 21.25
CA ARG A 351 -1.67 21.94 21.84
C ARG A 351 -0.19 22.17 22.04
N ASN A 352 0.49 21.20 22.65
CA ASN A 352 1.94 21.28 22.85
C ASN A 352 2.71 21.45 21.52
N ALA A 353 2.24 20.86 20.41
CA ALA A 353 2.88 21.06 19.11
C ALA A 353 2.76 22.50 18.60
N VAL A 354 1.59 23.14 18.83
CA VAL A 354 1.37 24.54 18.47
C VAL A 354 2.26 25.45 19.36
N ASP A 355 2.27 25.24 20.66
CA ASP A 355 3.06 26.04 21.59
C ASP A 355 4.58 25.86 21.32
N THR A 356 4.99 24.62 21.04
CA THR A 356 6.38 24.29 20.75
C THR A 356 6.88 24.95 19.47
N VAL A 357 6.07 25.00 18.40
CA VAL A 357 6.51 25.60 17.14
C VAL A 357 6.67 27.12 17.23
N LEU A 358 5.94 27.78 18.13
CA LEU A 358 6.12 29.22 18.39
C LEU A 358 7.47 29.50 19.06
N THR A 359 7.97 28.58 19.89
CA THR A 359 9.28 28.70 20.53
C THR A 359 10.43 28.14 19.65
N TRP A 360 10.12 27.07 18.89
CA TRP A 360 11.07 26.38 18.04
C TRP A 360 10.53 26.30 16.59
N PRO A 361 10.52 27.40 15.83
CA PRO A 361 9.89 27.48 14.52
C PRO A 361 10.51 26.55 13.46
N LEU A 362 11.78 26.14 13.65
CA LEU A 362 12.46 25.17 12.79
C LEU A 362 12.23 23.71 13.22
N GLY A 363 11.46 23.50 14.29
CA GLY A 363 11.12 22.21 14.86
C GLY A 363 11.85 21.87 16.15
N ALA A 364 11.17 21.13 17.01
CA ALA A 364 11.72 20.67 18.28
C ALA A 364 12.73 19.52 18.13
N GLY A 365 12.76 18.87 16.98
CA GLY A 365 13.48 17.62 16.77
C GLY A 365 12.69 16.40 17.24
N TYR A 366 13.03 15.23 16.69
CA TYR A 366 12.31 14.00 17.01
C TYR A 366 12.60 13.55 18.45
N TRP A 367 13.85 13.44 18.84
CA TRP A 367 14.23 12.96 20.17
C TRP A 367 14.13 14.04 21.25
N SER A 368 14.31 15.30 20.89
CA SER A 368 14.18 16.44 21.79
C SER A 368 12.72 16.88 22.02
N TRP A 369 11.76 16.27 21.31
CA TRP A 369 10.33 16.59 21.42
C TRP A 369 9.82 16.56 22.87
N PHE A 370 10.09 15.48 23.60
CA PHE A 370 9.56 15.29 24.96
C PHE A 370 10.06 16.35 25.92
N GLU A 371 11.34 16.71 25.82
CA GLU A 371 11.97 17.73 26.66
C GLU A 371 11.43 19.13 26.31
N ARG A 372 11.38 19.48 25.02
CA ARG A 372 11.00 20.81 24.55
C ARG A 372 9.51 21.12 24.60
N SER A 373 8.68 20.12 24.38
CA SER A 373 7.23 20.28 24.41
C SER A 373 6.60 20.02 25.77
N GLY A 374 7.33 19.45 26.72
CA GLY A 374 6.79 18.96 27.98
C GLY A 374 5.78 17.84 27.85
N SER A 375 5.60 17.30 26.64
CA SER A 375 4.67 16.19 26.38
C SER A 375 5.33 14.85 26.62
N GLN A 376 4.60 13.90 27.21
CA GLN A 376 5.09 12.53 27.39
C GLN A 376 4.76 11.62 26.21
N ILE A 377 4.01 12.13 25.23
CA ILE A 377 3.58 11.36 24.07
C ILE A 377 3.74 12.19 22.79
N TRP A 378 3.87 11.50 21.68
CA TRP A 378 3.88 12.10 20.34
C TRP A 378 2.50 12.62 19.95
N PRO A 379 2.41 13.69 19.14
CA PRO A 379 1.18 14.02 18.46
C PRO A 379 0.74 12.82 17.58
N HIS A 380 -0.42 12.27 17.89
CA HIS A 380 -1.02 11.20 17.09
C HIS A 380 -1.76 11.78 15.87
N ASN A 381 -1.06 12.63 15.11
CA ASN A 381 -1.56 13.32 13.94
C ASN A 381 -0.37 13.76 13.09
N ASP A 382 -0.33 13.40 11.82
CA ASP A 382 0.82 13.68 10.94
C ASP A 382 1.07 15.18 10.75
N VAL A 383 0.01 16.00 10.70
CA VAL A 383 0.13 17.46 10.52
C VAL A 383 0.80 18.07 11.74
N PHE A 384 0.25 17.81 12.93
CA PHE A 384 0.78 18.37 14.17
C PHE A 384 2.11 17.73 14.58
N PHE A 385 2.34 16.47 14.22
CA PHE A 385 3.64 15.85 14.35
C PHE A 385 4.69 16.57 13.50
N SER A 386 4.37 16.82 12.22
CA SER A 386 5.26 17.56 11.32
C SER A 386 5.50 18.99 11.80
N LEU A 387 4.46 19.65 12.32
CA LEU A 387 4.53 21.00 12.86
C LEU A 387 5.43 21.07 14.11
N GLY A 388 5.19 20.24 15.10
CA GLY A 388 5.94 20.29 16.36
C GLY A 388 7.38 19.78 16.23
N VAL A 389 7.57 18.69 15.47
CA VAL A 389 8.88 18.02 15.35
C VAL A 389 9.77 18.66 14.29
N TYR A 390 9.20 19.00 13.11
CA TYR A 390 9.95 19.53 11.97
C TYR A 390 9.69 21.03 11.72
N GLY A 391 8.89 21.69 12.56
CA GLY A 391 8.60 23.11 12.49
C GLY A 391 7.68 23.52 11.34
N PHE A 392 7.56 24.84 11.14
CA PHE A 392 6.74 25.39 10.04
C PHE A 392 7.16 24.87 8.67
N PRO A 393 8.46 24.83 8.30
CA PRO A 393 8.85 24.33 6.98
C PRO A 393 8.47 22.86 6.77
N GLY A 394 8.63 22.01 7.81
CA GLY A 394 8.22 20.61 7.74
C GLY A 394 6.71 20.45 7.56
N ALA A 395 5.91 21.24 8.27
CA ALA A 395 4.45 21.25 8.12
C ALA A 395 4.00 21.72 6.74
N ILE A 396 4.64 22.79 6.21
CA ILE A 396 4.34 23.31 4.85
C ILE A 396 4.68 22.27 3.79
N LEU A 397 5.84 21.63 3.88
CA LEU A 397 6.25 20.59 2.93
C LEU A 397 5.33 19.36 3.00
N PHE A 398 4.93 18.94 4.20
CA PHE A 398 3.98 17.85 4.37
C PHE A 398 2.59 18.21 3.82
N ALA A 399 2.07 19.39 4.13
CA ALA A 399 0.79 19.87 3.59
C ALA A 399 0.84 20.01 2.07
N GLY A 400 1.93 20.56 1.53
CA GLY A 400 2.17 20.67 0.09
C GLY A 400 2.18 19.30 -0.60
N LEU A 401 2.85 18.30 0.01
CA LEU A 401 2.82 16.91 -0.47
C LEU A 401 1.38 16.38 -0.51
N ALA A 402 0.61 16.53 0.58
CA ALA A 402 -0.78 16.07 0.64
C ALA A 402 -1.67 16.77 -0.42
N ILE A 403 -1.54 18.09 -0.58
CA ILE A 403 -2.29 18.87 -1.59
C ILE A 403 -1.93 18.42 -3.01
N LEU A 404 -0.65 18.20 -3.31
CA LEU A 404 -0.21 17.74 -4.62
C LEU A 404 -0.73 16.34 -4.92
N LEU A 405 -0.70 15.43 -3.96
CA LEU A 405 -1.27 14.09 -4.12
C LEU A 405 -2.78 14.16 -4.39
N MET A 406 -3.52 14.97 -3.64
CA MET A 406 -4.96 15.17 -3.85
C MET A 406 -5.25 15.76 -5.23
N THR A 407 -4.49 16.77 -5.67
CA THR A 407 -4.67 17.39 -6.98
C THR A 407 -4.31 16.43 -8.12
N THR A 408 -3.25 15.63 -7.96
CA THR A 408 -2.85 14.60 -8.90
C THR A 408 -3.97 13.58 -9.08
N VAL A 409 -4.44 12.97 -8.00
CA VAL A 409 -5.53 11.98 -8.05
C VAL A 409 -6.84 12.59 -8.58
N ARG A 410 -7.15 13.87 -8.28
CA ARG A 410 -8.33 14.54 -8.80
C ARG A 410 -8.29 14.68 -10.32
N ARG A 411 -7.12 15.01 -10.89
CA ARG A 411 -6.92 15.24 -12.33
C ARG A 411 -6.75 13.95 -13.15
N THR A 412 -6.56 12.82 -12.51
CA THR A 412 -6.43 11.51 -13.17
C THR A 412 -7.72 11.16 -13.90
N PRO A 413 -7.67 10.52 -15.09
CA PRO A 413 -8.83 10.00 -15.79
C PRO A 413 -9.62 8.99 -14.95
N LEU A 414 -10.93 8.84 -15.21
CA LEU A 414 -11.79 7.98 -14.41
C LEU A 414 -11.60 6.51 -14.80
N THR A 415 -10.74 5.84 -14.09
CA THR A 415 -10.44 4.40 -14.22
C THR A 415 -10.54 3.69 -12.88
N VAL A 416 -10.40 2.37 -12.85
CA VAL A 416 -10.35 1.59 -11.61
C VAL A 416 -9.12 1.97 -10.78
N GLU A 417 -8.00 2.28 -11.45
CA GLU A 417 -6.74 2.74 -10.84
C GLU A 417 -6.93 4.09 -10.13
N LYS A 418 -7.67 5.03 -10.73
CA LYS A 418 -8.02 6.29 -10.06
C LYS A 418 -8.85 6.06 -8.80
N LEU A 419 -9.83 5.16 -8.87
CA LEU A 419 -10.68 4.85 -7.71
C LEU A 419 -9.84 4.24 -6.59
N TYR A 420 -8.90 3.35 -6.93
CA TYR A 420 -7.94 2.77 -5.99
C TYR A 420 -7.03 3.85 -5.38
N ALA A 421 -6.35 4.65 -6.22
CA ALA A 421 -5.46 5.71 -5.78
C ALA A 421 -6.18 6.69 -4.84
N ARG A 422 -7.42 7.05 -5.18
CA ARG A 422 -8.26 7.92 -4.36
C ARG A 422 -8.62 7.27 -3.03
N ALA A 423 -9.02 6.00 -3.02
CA ALA A 423 -9.37 5.28 -1.81
C ALA A 423 -8.14 5.19 -0.88
N VAL A 424 -6.99 4.77 -1.40
CA VAL A 424 -5.74 4.68 -0.62
C VAL A 424 -5.33 6.05 -0.08
N LEU A 425 -5.31 7.09 -0.92
CA LEU A 425 -4.95 8.44 -0.49
C LEU A 425 -5.90 8.98 0.58
N THR A 426 -7.21 8.83 0.38
CA THR A 426 -8.22 9.25 1.38
C THR A 426 -7.99 8.52 2.70
N PHE A 427 -7.77 7.20 2.64
CA PHE A 427 -7.47 6.41 3.84
C PHE A 427 -6.21 6.90 4.55
N LEU A 428 -5.11 7.10 3.82
CA LEU A 428 -3.85 7.59 4.40
C LEU A 428 -4.02 8.96 5.04
N LEU A 429 -4.72 9.90 4.40
CA LEU A 429 -4.94 11.23 4.94
C LEU A 429 -5.81 11.20 6.21
N VAL A 430 -6.93 10.48 6.18
CA VAL A 430 -7.82 10.38 7.36
C VAL A 430 -7.14 9.62 8.49
N MET A 431 -6.40 8.54 8.17
CA MET A 431 -5.64 7.80 9.17
C MET A 431 -4.51 8.64 9.77
N GLY A 432 -3.87 9.52 8.97
CA GLY A 432 -2.87 10.49 9.42
C GLY A 432 -3.38 11.50 10.45
N LEU A 433 -4.71 11.71 10.54
CA LEU A 433 -5.32 12.49 11.62
C LEU A 433 -5.38 11.72 12.95
N ASN A 434 -5.24 10.39 12.91
CA ASN A 434 -5.37 9.53 14.09
C ASN A 434 -4.05 8.95 14.60
N ILE A 435 -3.06 8.79 13.73
CA ILE A 435 -1.72 8.28 14.06
C ILE A 435 -0.65 9.01 13.26
N LYS A 436 0.57 9.04 13.78
CA LYS A 436 1.71 9.49 13.01
C LYS A 436 2.17 8.37 12.09
N GLN A 437 1.97 8.51 10.80
CA GLN A 437 2.38 7.51 9.80
C GLN A 437 3.43 8.01 8.81
N VAL A 438 3.70 9.32 8.77
CA VAL A 438 4.72 9.92 7.89
C VAL A 438 6.10 9.28 8.04
N SER A 439 6.37 8.68 9.18
CA SER A 439 7.59 7.92 9.45
C SER A 439 7.44 6.41 9.34
N ALA A 440 6.28 5.93 8.89
CA ALA A 440 5.99 4.51 8.73
C ALA A 440 6.26 4.04 7.29
N LYS A 441 6.88 2.89 7.14
CA LYS A 441 7.26 2.31 5.84
C LYS A 441 6.05 2.17 4.89
N TYR A 442 4.93 1.66 5.40
CA TYR A 442 3.73 1.45 4.58
C TYR A 442 3.18 2.75 3.98
N TYR A 443 3.30 3.89 4.68
CA TYR A 443 2.87 5.18 4.16
C TYR A 443 3.60 5.52 2.85
N TRP A 444 4.93 5.42 2.84
CA TRP A 444 5.75 5.70 1.68
C TRP A 444 5.57 4.70 0.54
N VAL A 445 5.40 3.42 0.89
CA VAL A 445 5.09 2.37 -0.08
C VAL A 445 3.78 2.69 -0.80
N PHE A 446 2.70 2.92 -0.05
CA PHE A 446 1.40 3.18 -0.66
C PHE A 446 1.29 4.56 -1.31
N LEU A 447 2.10 5.54 -0.90
CA LEU A 447 2.29 6.79 -1.64
C LEU A 447 2.82 6.53 -3.05
N ALA A 448 3.83 5.66 -3.18
CA ALA A 448 4.35 5.25 -4.49
C ALA A 448 3.28 4.53 -5.34
N PHE A 449 2.45 3.68 -4.73
CA PHE A 449 1.33 3.03 -5.41
C PHE A 449 0.25 4.03 -5.87
N VAL A 450 -0.06 5.06 -5.08
CA VAL A 450 -0.99 6.14 -5.49
C VAL A 450 -0.48 6.85 -6.74
N LEU A 451 0.81 7.19 -6.79
CA LEU A 451 1.41 7.87 -7.93
C LEU A 451 1.51 6.95 -9.16
N ALA A 452 1.85 5.67 -8.97
CA ALA A 452 1.89 4.71 -10.06
C ALA A 452 0.49 4.42 -10.63
N ALA A 453 -0.53 4.31 -9.79
CA ALA A 453 -1.91 4.12 -10.23
C ALA A 453 -2.41 5.30 -11.09
N GLU A 454 -1.99 6.54 -10.77
CA GLU A 454 -2.28 7.71 -11.59
C GLU A 454 -1.61 7.59 -12.97
N ARG A 455 -0.36 7.16 -13.01
CA ARG A 455 0.37 7.01 -14.27
C ARG A 455 -0.24 5.94 -15.15
N ILE A 456 -0.58 4.78 -14.58
CA ILE A 456 -1.25 3.70 -15.28
C ILE A 456 -2.60 4.17 -15.83
N ALA A 457 -3.39 4.91 -15.02
CA ALA A 457 -4.69 5.43 -15.46
C ALA A 457 -4.58 6.39 -16.65
N ARG A 458 -3.54 7.23 -16.70
CA ARG A 458 -3.29 8.11 -17.85
C ARG A 458 -2.87 7.32 -19.08
N TRP A 459 -2.03 6.33 -18.91
CA TRP A 459 -1.57 5.48 -20.02
C TRP A 459 -2.75 4.78 -20.72
N TYR A 460 -3.80 4.38 -19.97
CA TYR A 460 -5.01 3.83 -20.56
C TYR A 460 -5.92 4.89 -21.23
N ALA A 461 -5.86 6.12 -20.78
CA ALA A 461 -6.70 7.18 -21.34
C ALA A 461 -6.08 7.88 -22.55
N GLU A 462 -4.78 7.89 -22.64
CA GLU A 462 -3.99 8.54 -23.68
C GLU A 462 -2.98 7.49 -24.23
N PRO A 463 -3.42 6.54 -25.08
CA PRO A 463 -2.49 5.62 -25.71
C PRO A 463 -1.42 6.41 -26.48
N PRO A 464 -0.16 5.93 -26.50
CA PRO A 464 0.93 6.65 -27.16
C PRO A 464 0.57 6.96 -28.60
N GLU A 465 0.75 8.24 -28.99
CA GLU A 465 0.64 8.70 -30.36
C GLU A 465 1.55 7.84 -31.27
N GLY A 466 0.97 7.18 -32.26
CA GLY A 466 1.69 6.29 -33.18
C GLY A 466 1.19 4.84 -33.17
N THR A 467 0.24 4.48 -32.33
CA THR A 467 -0.64 3.34 -32.58
C THR A 467 -1.86 3.84 -33.37
N ASP A 468 -1.60 4.54 -34.45
CA ASP A 468 -2.62 4.72 -35.48
C ASP A 468 -3.10 3.31 -35.80
N GLY A 469 -4.32 3.00 -35.37
CA GLY A 469 -4.99 1.79 -35.81
C GLY A 469 -4.81 1.68 -37.31
N PRO A 470 -4.81 0.50 -37.89
CA PRO A 470 -4.64 0.36 -39.32
C PRO A 470 -5.53 1.43 -39.94
N GLU A 471 -4.89 2.39 -40.67
CA GLU A 471 -5.62 3.31 -41.51
C GLU A 471 -6.71 2.45 -42.15
N ALA A 472 -7.95 2.74 -41.80
CA ALA A 472 -9.06 2.23 -42.56
C ALA A 472 -8.78 2.75 -43.96
N THR A 473 -8.08 1.95 -44.73
CA THR A 473 -7.98 2.16 -46.17
C THR A 473 -9.42 2.21 -46.60
N GLU A 474 -9.90 3.43 -46.80
CA GLU A 474 -11.13 3.72 -47.55
C GLU A 474 -10.97 3.22 -48.97
N ASP A 475 -10.72 1.95 -49.13
CA ASP A 475 -10.98 1.21 -50.36
C ASP A 475 -12.45 0.73 -50.25
N GLU A 476 -13.36 1.71 -50.22
CA GLU A 476 -14.71 1.53 -50.72
C GLU A 476 -14.61 1.24 -52.22
N GLU A 477 -14.12 0.04 -52.58
CA GLU A 477 -14.46 -0.55 -53.87
C GLU A 477 -16.00 -0.67 -53.90
N THR A 478 -16.60 0.32 -54.52
CA THR A 478 -17.97 0.28 -54.98
C THR A 478 -18.13 -0.93 -55.89
N CYS A 479 -18.45 -2.08 -55.30
CA CYS A 479 -19.07 -3.21 -56.05
C CYS A 479 -20.48 -2.82 -56.45
N ASP A 480 -20.59 -1.90 -57.44
CA ASP A 480 -21.80 -1.70 -58.22
C ASP A 480 -21.88 -2.75 -59.29
N GLY A 481 -22.23 -3.95 -58.86
CA GLY A 481 -22.50 -5.10 -59.75
C GLY A 481 -23.99 -5.37 -59.80
N THR A 482 -24.77 -4.55 -60.50
CA THR A 482 -26.12 -4.87 -60.95
C THR A 482 -26.06 -6.05 -61.92
N PRO A 483 -26.69 -7.21 -61.63
CA PRO A 483 -26.82 -8.24 -62.63
C PRO A 483 -27.94 -7.86 -63.58
N GLU A 484 -27.57 -7.59 -64.89
CA GLU A 484 -28.48 -7.52 -66.03
C GLU A 484 -29.25 -8.84 -66.13
N LEU A 485 -30.54 -8.76 -65.92
CA LEU A 485 -31.54 -9.79 -66.32
C LEU A 485 -31.61 -9.80 -67.85
N VAL A 486 -30.87 -10.69 -68.52
CA VAL A 486 -31.14 -11.07 -69.91
C VAL A 486 -32.17 -12.16 -69.93
N GLY A 487 -33.34 -11.82 -70.45
CA GLY A 487 -34.48 -12.75 -70.72
C GLY A 487 -34.17 -13.77 -71.78
N ARG A 488 -34.63 -14.98 -71.54
CA ARG A 488 -35.36 -15.87 -72.43
C ARG A 488 -36.07 -16.94 -71.60
#